data_b2b3964822dd0f5bc3c24882ca784a66
#
_entry.id   b2b3964822dd0f5bc3c24882ca784a66
#
_cell.length_a   1.000
_cell.length_b   1.000
_cell.length_c   1.000
_cell.angle_alpha   90.00
_cell.angle_beta   90.00
_cell.angle_gamma   90.00
#
_symmetry.space_group_name_H-M   'P 1'
#
loop_
_entity.id
_entity.type
_entity.pdbx_description
1 polymer ?
#
loop_
_entity_poly.entity_id
_entity_poly.type
_entity_poly.pdbx_seq_one_letter_code
_entity_poly.pdbx_strand_id
1 'polypeptide(L)'
;MLLVFKTLFAVLTCLAAASCADQQSAGLERPNAIIVREFVLNRAAITLDPSFGFSLHRGTPGVPPRQRAASVGRAVAFNISDAIVEQLRQAGYDAIRSDGTSAEPGGRALIVTGAIRHIDEGQRRNIGSQSVAAYGEIDYRTGAGAAPQRLTNFSLDSRQLARERITSASAGRNEINAAAARLGHAVAQSVLEIARRQNWPGASH
;
A
#
# COMPACT_ATOMS: atom_id res chain seq x y z
N MET A 1 44.65 -13.61 47.24
CA MET A 1 44.90 -13.76 45.80
C MET A 1 43.67 -14.22 45.01
N LEU A 2 42.55 -14.56 45.67
CA LEU A 2 41.32 -15.08 45.00
C LEU A 2 40.30 -14.00 44.58
N LEU A 3 40.41 -12.79 45.13
CA LEU A 3 39.45 -11.69 44.92
C LEU A 3 39.73 -10.90 43.64
N VAL A 4 40.96 -10.87 43.16
CA VAL A 4 41.35 -10.08 41.97
C VAL A 4 40.93 -10.80 40.66
N PHE A 5 40.79 -12.13 40.69
CA PHE A 5 40.38 -12.91 39.51
C PHE A 5 38.89 -12.78 39.19
N LYS A 6 38.03 -12.52 40.19
CA LYS A 6 36.56 -12.37 39.97
C LYS A 6 36.19 -11.05 39.32
N THR A 7 36.92 -9.99 39.57
CA THR A 7 36.64 -8.66 38.97
C THR A 7 37.11 -8.57 37.52
N LEU A 8 38.13 -9.30 37.13
CA LEU A 8 38.65 -9.29 35.74
C LEU A 8 37.70 -10.00 34.76
N PHE A 9 36.95 -11.03 35.24
CA PHE A 9 35.98 -11.77 34.41
C PHE A 9 34.72 -11.03 34.16
N ALA A 10 34.28 -10.16 35.10
CA ALA A 10 33.05 -9.37 34.96
C ALA A 10 33.22 -8.20 33.96
N VAL A 11 34.44 -7.66 33.79
CA VAL A 11 34.68 -6.57 32.83
C VAL A 11 34.80 -7.09 31.40
N LEU A 12 35.26 -8.31 31.19
CA LEU A 12 35.42 -8.88 29.85
C LEU A 12 34.08 -9.28 29.21
N THR A 13 33.07 -9.63 30.02
CA THR A 13 31.72 -9.98 29.52
C THR A 13 30.89 -8.77 29.11
N CYS A 14 31.18 -7.57 29.62
CA CYS A 14 30.44 -6.34 29.21
C CYS A 14 30.90 -5.77 27.86
N LEU A 15 32.13 -6.05 27.41
CA LEU A 15 32.61 -5.54 26.12
C LEU A 15 32.10 -6.36 24.90
N ALA A 16 31.64 -7.58 25.10
CA ALA A 16 31.10 -8.39 24.00
C ALA A 16 29.63 -8.06 23.65
N ALA A 17 28.91 -7.36 24.52
CA ALA A 17 27.50 -7.00 24.27
C ALA A 17 27.31 -5.68 23.50
N ALA A 18 28.35 -4.86 23.36
CA ALA A 18 28.28 -3.57 22.69
C ALA A 18 28.42 -3.65 21.16
N SER A 19 28.85 -4.78 20.61
CA SER A 19 29.11 -4.93 19.16
C SER A 19 27.91 -5.38 18.33
N CYS A 20 26.77 -5.66 18.92
CA CYS A 20 25.57 -6.09 18.17
C CYS A 20 24.58 -4.94 17.86
N ALA A 21 24.82 -3.72 18.34
CA ALA A 21 23.86 -2.61 18.17
C ALA A 21 24.11 -1.74 16.92
N ASP A 22 25.26 -1.86 16.26
CA ASP A 22 25.62 -0.96 15.15
C ASP A 22 25.39 -1.50 13.74
N GLN A 23 24.82 -2.71 13.61
CA GLN A 23 24.59 -3.30 12.28
C GLN A 23 23.24 -2.95 11.62
N GLN A 24 22.41 -2.12 12.23
CA GLN A 24 21.07 -1.82 11.71
C GLN A 24 20.89 -0.45 11.06
N SER A 25 21.92 0.35 10.86
CA SER A 25 21.80 1.68 10.25
C SER A 25 22.58 1.87 8.95
N ALA A 26 22.99 0.82 8.26
CA ALA A 26 23.30 0.98 6.83
C ALA A 26 22.00 1.31 6.11
N GLY A 27 21.77 2.60 5.84
CA GLY A 27 20.57 3.08 5.15
C GLY A 27 20.39 2.28 3.85
N LEU A 28 19.17 1.87 3.57
CA LEU A 28 18.88 1.18 2.31
C LEU A 28 19.17 2.12 1.14
N GLU A 29 19.83 1.61 0.13
CA GLU A 29 20.07 2.38 -1.09
C GLU A 29 18.73 2.70 -1.80
N ARG A 30 18.68 3.85 -2.48
CA ARG A 30 17.49 4.22 -3.26
C ARG A 30 17.14 3.11 -4.26
N PRO A 31 15.88 2.66 -4.33
CA PRO A 31 15.45 1.69 -5.33
C PRO A 31 15.52 2.29 -6.75
N ASN A 32 15.83 1.48 -7.73
CA ASN A 32 15.83 1.87 -9.13
C ASN A 32 14.40 2.03 -9.66
N ALA A 33 13.48 1.20 -9.13
CA ALA A 33 12.07 1.24 -9.47
C ALA A 33 11.19 0.93 -8.26
N ILE A 34 9.97 1.45 -8.26
CA ILE A 34 8.91 1.07 -7.32
C ILE A 34 7.87 0.28 -8.09
N ILE A 35 7.70 -0.98 -7.73
CA ILE A 35 6.79 -1.89 -8.39
C ILE A 35 5.52 -1.97 -7.56
N VAL A 36 4.41 -1.50 -8.10
CA VAL A 36 3.09 -1.60 -7.47
C VAL A 36 2.34 -2.75 -8.12
N ARG A 37 2.21 -3.86 -7.41
CA ARG A 37 1.45 -5.01 -7.88
C ARG A 37 -0.04 -4.76 -7.75
N GLU A 38 -0.81 -5.30 -8.68
CA GLU A 38 -2.26 -5.19 -8.64
C GLU A 38 -2.80 -5.82 -7.35
N PHE A 39 -3.73 -5.10 -6.70
CA PHE A 39 -4.30 -5.54 -5.43
C PHE A 39 -5.21 -6.74 -5.63
N VAL A 40 -4.98 -7.80 -4.85
CA VAL A 40 -5.77 -9.05 -4.95
C VAL A 40 -7.14 -8.84 -4.33
N LEU A 41 -8.17 -9.37 -4.98
CA LEU A 41 -9.53 -9.36 -4.48
C LEU A 41 -9.81 -10.58 -3.60
N ASN A 42 -10.27 -10.36 -2.39
CA ASN A 42 -10.84 -11.42 -1.57
C ASN A 42 -12.34 -11.52 -1.90
N ARG A 43 -12.79 -12.72 -2.33
CA ARG A 43 -14.15 -12.96 -2.85
C ARG A 43 -15.29 -12.61 -1.88
N ALA A 44 -15.03 -12.57 -0.58
CA ALA A 44 -16.07 -12.37 0.43
C ALA A 44 -16.46 -10.91 0.71
N ALA A 45 -15.84 -9.93 0.00
CA ALA A 45 -15.76 -8.58 0.52
C ALA A 45 -16.48 -7.50 -0.30
N ILE A 46 -17.30 -7.84 -1.29
CA ILE A 46 -17.94 -6.84 -2.15
C ILE A 46 -19.43 -6.74 -1.85
N THR A 47 -19.83 -5.65 -1.22
CA THR A 47 -21.22 -5.29 -1.00
C THR A 47 -21.66 -4.31 -2.09
N LEU A 48 -22.60 -4.74 -2.92
CA LEU A 48 -23.15 -3.92 -3.99
C LEU A 48 -24.32 -3.07 -3.47
N ASP A 49 -24.50 -1.88 -4.05
CA ASP A 49 -25.66 -1.06 -3.81
C ASP A 49 -26.93 -1.78 -4.29
N PRO A 50 -27.87 -2.16 -3.40
CA PRO A 50 -29.09 -2.87 -3.77
C PRO A 50 -30.04 -1.98 -4.58
N SER A 51 -29.94 -0.67 -4.47
CA SER A 51 -30.79 0.27 -5.20
C SER A 51 -30.49 0.32 -6.70
N PHE A 52 -29.36 -0.24 -7.12
CA PHE A 52 -28.94 -0.25 -8.53
C PHE A 52 -29.82 -1.14 -9.41
N GLY A 53 -30.48 -2.15 -8.83
CA GLY A 53 -31.40 -3.05 -9.56
C GLY A 53 -32.82 -2.52 -9.76
N PHE A 54 -33.23 -1.55 -8.96
CA PHE A 54 -34.58 -0.99 -8.98
C PHE A 54 -34.71 0.32 -9.77
N SER A 55 -33.64 1.01 -10.05
CA SER A 55 -33.72 2.21 -10.89
C SER A 55 -33.58 1.82 -12.35
N LEU A 56 -34.72 1.64 -12.94
CA LEU A 56 -35.09 1.22 -14.28
C LEU A 56 -34.31 1.83 -15.44
N HIS A 57 -33.22 2.35 -15.48
CA HIS A 57 -32.62 2.90 -16.74
C HIS A 57 -31.12 3.26 -16.72
N ARG A 58 -30.33 2.82 -15.74
CA ARG A 58 -28.89 3.23 -15.71
C ARG A 58 -27.84 2.13 -15.47
N GLY A 59 -28.22 0.89 -15.49
CA GLY A 59 -27.29 -0.23 -15.61
C GLY A 59 -27.60 -0.97 -16.90
N THR A 60 -26.63 -1.57 -17.53
CA THR A 60 -26.90 -2.48 -18.64
C THR A 60 -27.88 -3.55 -18.13
N PRO A 61 -29.11 -3.63 -18.66
CA PRO A 61 -30.07 -4.62 -18.21
C PRO A 61 -29.48 -6.02 -18.39
N GLY A 62 -29.55 -6.86 -17.35
CA GLY A 62 -29.18 -8.26 -17.48
C GLY A 62 -27.79 -8.63 -16.97
N VAL A 63 -26.98 -7.70 -16.43
CA VAL A 63 -25.66 -8.09 -15.84
C VAL A 63 -25.87 -8.79 -14.51
N PRO A 64 -25.48 -10.07 -14.35
CA PRO A 64 -25.61 -10.78 -13.09
C PRO A 64 -24.85 -10.08 -11.95
N PRO A 65 -25.36 -10.10 -10.69
CA PRO A 65 -24.70 -9.46 -9.55
C PRO A 65 -23.25 -9.88 -9.35
N ARG A 66 -22.95 -11.15 -9.59
CA ARG A 66 -21.56 -11.67 -9.49
C ARG A 66 -20.62 -11.02 -10.51
N GLN A 67 -21.08 -10.83 -11.74
CA GLN A 67 -20.29 -10.19 -12.79
C GLN A 67 -20.08 -8.71 -12.49
N ARG A 68 -21.12 -8.02 -11.96
CA ARG A 68 -21.02 -6.64 -11.50
C ARG A 68 -20.03 -6.52 -10.34
N ALA A 69 -20.11 -7.39 -9.33
CA ALA A 69 -19.15 -7.39 -8.22
C ALA A 69 -17.71 -7.57 -8.71
N ALA A 70 -17.48 -8.51 -9.62
CA ALA A 70 -16.16 -8.72 -10.21
C ALA A 70 -15.65 -7.48 -10.98
N SER A 71 -16.53 -6.78 -11.69
CA SER A 71 -16.19 -5.54 -12.41
C SER A 71 -15.82 -4.42 -11.44
N VAL A 72 -16.65 -4.20 -10.41
CA VAL A 72 -16.38 -3.20 -9.36
C VAL A 72 -15.07 -3.50 -8.66
N GLY A 73 -14.83 -4.75 -8.30
CA GLY A 73 -13.59 -5.18 -7.66
C GLY A 73 -12.36 -4.85 -8.49
N ARG A 74 -12.36 -5.21 -9.77
CA ARG A 74 -11.25 -4.90 -10.69
C ARG A 74 -11.03 -3.40 -10.85
N ALA A 75 -12.11 -2.63 -10.99
CA ALA A 75 -12.00 -1.17 -11.09
C ALA A 75 -11.39 -0.55 -9.82
N VAL A 76 -11.78 -1.02 -8.64
CA VAL A 76 -11.22 -0.56 -7.37
C VAL A 76 -9.74 -0.94 -7.26
N ALA A 77 -9.37 -2.19 -7.56
CA ALA A 77 -7.97 -2.65 -7.54
C ALA A 77 -7.09 -1.82 -8.47
N PHE A 78 -7.58 -1.57 -9.69
CA PHE A 78 -6.91 -0.71 -10.66
C PHE A 78 -6.71 0.70 -10.12
N ASN A 79 -7.77 1.34 -9.62
CA ASN A 79 -7.71 2.72 -9.14
C ASN A 79 -6.79 2.90 -7.93
N ILE A 80 -6.71 1.91 -7.02
CA ILE A 80 -5.75 1.94 -5.92
C ILE A 80 -4.32 1.94 -6.47
N SER A 81 -4.00 0.96 -7.31
CA SER A 81 -2.64 0.80 -7.85
C SER A 81 -2.24 2.00 -8.71
N ASP A 82 -3.16 2.53 -9.51
CA ASP A 82 -2.93 3.69 -10.38
C ASP A 82 -2.67 4.96 -9.55
N ALA A 83 -3.46 5.22 -8.52
CA ALA A 83 -3.26 6.35 -7.62
C ALA A 83 -1.92 6.29 -6.87
N ILE A 84 -1.45 5.08 -6.49
CA ILE A 84 -0.14 4.90 -5.88
C ILE A 84 0.95 5.29 -6.89
N VAL A 85 0.89 4.74 -8.10
CA VAL A 85 1.89 4.98 -9.15
C VAL A 85 1.95 6.45 -9.52
N GLU A 86 0.79 7.08 -9.74
CA GLU A 86 0.72 8.50 -10.10
C GLU A 86 1.36 9.38 -9.03
N GLN A 87 1.01 9.19 -7.76
CA GLN A 87 1.58 9.99 -6.67
C GLN A 87 3.08 9.79 -6.50
N LEU A 88 3.57 8.55 -6.65
CA LEU A 88 5.01 8.28 -6.57
C LEU A 88 5.78 8.87 -7.74
N ARG A 89 5.20 8.87 -8.94
CA ARG A 89 5.78 9.55 -10.11
C ARG A 89 5.82 11.06 -9.93
N GLN A 90 4.76 11.66 -9.38
CA GLN A 90 4.74 13.08 -9.03
C GLN A 90 5.81 13.45 -8.00
N ALA A 91 6.16 12.52 -7.11
CA ALA A 91 7.26 12.67 -6.17
C ALA A 91 8.64 12.33 -6.78
N GLY A 92 8.71 12.03 -8.10
CA GLY A 92 9.94 11.82 -8.84
C GLY A 92 10.55 10.42 -8.71
N TYR A 93 9.76 9.43 -8.39
CA TYR A 93 10.19 8.03 -8.40
C TYR A 93 9.78 7.34 -9.71
N ASP A 94 10.61 6.41 -10.18
CA ASP A 94 10.22 5.51 -11.27
C ASP A 94 9.29 4.44 -10.73
N ALA A 95 7.99 4.72 -10.77
CA ALA A 95 6.94 3.84 -10.28
C ALA A 95 6.20 3.19 -11.45
N ILE A 96 6.02 1.88 -11.39
CA ILE A 96 5.32 1.10 -12.40
C ILE A 96 4.24 0.23 -11.76
N ARG A 97 3.14 0.02 -12.48
CA ARG A 97 2.16 -0.99 -12.12
C ARG A 97 2.54 -2.32 -12.75
N SER A 98 2.42 -3.41 -11.99
CA SER A 98 2.66 -4.77 -12.45
C SER A 98 1.42 -5.63 -12.15
N ASP A 99 1.00 -6.41 -13.13
CA ASP A 99 -0.03 -7.43 -13.00
C ASP A 99 0.57 -8.80 -12.62
N GLY A 100 1.89 -8.85 -12.46
CA GLY A 100 2.65 -10.07 -12.16
C GLY A 100 2.85 -11.00 -13.35
N THR A 101 2.32 -10.66 -14.55
CA THR A 101 2.49 -11.47 -15.77
C THR A 101 3.68 -11.03 -16.61
N SER A 102 4.00 -9.75 -16.56
CA SER A 102 5.14 -9.15 -17.26
C SER A 102 6.42 -9.24 -16.43
N ALA A 103 7.58 -9.29 -17.10
CA ALA A 103 8.86 -9.26 -16.44
C ALA A 103 9.02 -7.95 -15.64
N GLU A 104 9.24 -8.08 -14.34
CA GLU A 104 9.51 -6.92 -13.48
C GLU A 104 10.95 -6.43 -13.69
N PRO A 105 11.21 -5.11 -13.55
CA PRO A 105 12.55 -4.57 -13.65
C PRO A 105 13.52 -5.30 -12.73
N GLY A 106 14.68 -5.66 -13.26
CA GLY A 106 15.78 -6.21 -12.48
C GLY A 106 16.42 -5.14 -11.59
N GLY A 107 17.18 -5.58 -10.59
CA GLY A 107 17.90 -4.67 -9.71
C GLY A 107 17.14 -4.35 -8.41
N ARG A 108 17.57 -3.25 -7.76
CA ARG A 108 16.96 -2.78 -6.52
C ARG A 108 15.55 -2.28 -6.78
N ALA A 109 14.60 -2.80 -6.03
CA ALA A 109 13.21 -2.40 -6.18
C ALA A 109 12.50 -2.32 -4.83
N LEU A 110 11.59 -1.37 -4.71
CA LEU A 110 10.59 -1.38 -3.66
C LEU A 110 9.32 -1.98 -4.24
N ILE A 111 8.75 -2.95 -3.57
CA ILE A 111 7.59 -3.72 -4.05
C ILE A 111 6.43 -3.47 -3.10
N VAL A 112 5.34 -2.95 -3.65
CA VAL A 112 4.08 -2.75 -2.93
C VAL A 112 3.12 -3.85 -3.35
N THR A 113 2.68 -4.65 -2.38
CA THR A 113 1.68 -5.71 -2.58
C THR A 113 0.50 -5.48 -1.64
N GLY A 114 -0.69 -5.84 -2.07
CA GLY A 114 -1.86 -5.68 -1.24
C GLY A 114 -3.03 -6.56 -1.62
N ALA A 115 -3.97 -6.67 -0.69
CA ALA A 115 -5.25 -7.32 -0.88
C ALA A 115 -6.39 -6.43 -0.40
N ILE A 116 -7.47 -6.41 -1.15
CA ILE A 116 -8.69 -5.71 -0.78
C ILE A 116 -9.45 -6.59 0.20
N ARG A 117 -9.73 -6.04 1.37
CA ARG A 117 -10.50 -6.71 2.41
C ARG A 117 -12.00 -6.51 2.21
N HIS A 118 -12.40 -5.31 1.81
CA HIS A 118 -13.78 -4.92 1.75
C HIS A 118 -13.99 -3.81 0.72
N ILE A 119 -15.08 -3.93 -0.04
CA ILE A 119 -15.63 -2.90 -0.91
C ILE A 119 -17.11 -2.76 -0.57
N ASP A 120 -17.56 -1.57 -0.22
CA ASP A 120 -18.94 -1.24 0.03
C ASP A 120 -19.33 -0.08 -0.88
N GLU A 121 -20.20 -0.35 -1.86
CA GLU A 121 -20.72 0.69 -2.74
C GLU A 121 -21.68 1.65 -2.01
N GLY A 122 -22.04 1.31 -0.75
CA GLY A 122 -22.98 2.10 0.03
C GLY A 122 -24.37 2.14 -0.58
N GLN A 123 -25.15 3.10 -0.12
CA GLN A 123 -26.46 3.40 -0.70
C GLN A 123 -26.42 4.77 -1.36
N ARG A 124 -26.92 4.90 -2.57
CA ARG A 124 -26.93 6.17 -3.33
C ARG A 124 -27.57 7.35 -2.59
N ARG A 125 -28.47 7.06 -1.64
CA ARG A 125 -29.14 8.09 -0.83
C ARG A 125 -28.29 8.58 0.33
N ASN A 126 -27.25 7.85 0.72
CA ASN A 126 -26.36 8.20 1.82
C ASN A 126 -24.98 8.57 1.25
N ILE A 127 -24.78 9.85 0.99
CA ILE A 127 -23.49 10.41 0.56
C ILE A 127 -22.43 10.04 1.60
N GLY A 128 -21.29 9.50 1.14
CA GLY A 128 -20.17 9.13 2.03
C GLY A 128 -20.26 7.75 2.67
N SER A 129 -21.24 6.92 2.29
CA SER A 129 -21.34 5.54 2.80
C SER A 129 -20.38 4.56 2.11
N GLN A 130 -19.82 4.94 0.95
CA GLN A 130 -18.90 4.10 0.19
C GLN A 130 -17.57 3.94 0.91
N SER A 131 -17.06 2.71 0.91
CA SER A 131 -15.76 2.44 1.52
C SER A 131 -14.99 1.34 0.83
N VAL A 132 -13.67 1.46 0.92
CA VAL A 132 -12.71 0.46 0.53
C VAL A 132 -11.75 0.25 1.69
N ALA A 133 -11.53 -1.01 2.06
CA ALA A 133 -10.50 -1.37 3.03
C ALA A 133 -9.52 -2.35 2.39
N ALA A 134 -8.23 -2.11 2.59
CA ALA A 134 -7.17 -2.95 2.08
C ALA A 134 -6.04 -3.10 3.11
N TYR A 135 -5.26 -4.15 2.94
CA TYR A 135 -4.04 -4.41 3.70
C TYR A 135 -2.95 -4.89 2.76
N GLY A 136 -1.72 -4.76 3.17
CA GLY A 136 -0.60 -5.18 2.34
C GLY A 136 0.75 -4.93 2.98
N GLU A 137 1.75 -5.04 2.16
CA GLU A 137 3.15 -5.03 2.54
C GLU A 137 3.96 -4.17 1.58
N ILE A 138 5.02 -3.59 2.13
CA ILE A 138 6.02 -2.85 1.37
C ILE A 138 7.35 -3.55 1.62
N ASP A 139 7.87 -4.18 0.59
CA ASP A 139 9.09 -4.96 0.61
C ASP A 139 10.20 -4.27 -0.18
N TYR A 140 11.45 -4.51 0.21
CA TYR A 140 12.62 -4.03 -0.51
C TYR A 140 13.42 -5.20 -1.05
N ARG A 141 13.78 -5.16 -2.33
CA ARG A 141 14.62 -6.14 -3.02
C ARG A 141 15.94 -5.49 -3.39
N THR A 142 17.06 -6.07 -2.97
CA THR A 142 18.41 -5.53 -3.19
C THR A 142 18.94 -5.76 -4.61
N GLY A 143 18.40 -6.74 -5.34
CA GLY A 143 18.86 -7.07 -6.70
C GLY A 143 17.99 -8.13 -7.37
N ALA A 144 18.30 -8.41 -8.62
CA ALA A 144 17.63 -9.47 -9.37
C ALA A 144 17.81 -10.83 -8.67
N GLY A 145 16.71 -11.55 -8.43
CA GLY A 145 16.75 -12.85 -7.75
C GLY A 145 16.96 -12.81 -6.24
N ALA A 146 17.20 -11.64 -5.64
CA ALA A 146 17.30 -11.52 -4.19
C ALA A 146 15.90 -11.66 -3.56
N ALA A 147 15.82 -12.34 -2.41
CA ALA A 147 14.59 -12.40 -1.63
C ALA A 147 14.21 -11.00 -1.13
N PRO A 148 12.95 -10.59 -1.28
CA PRO A 148 12.51 -9.31 -0.78
C PRO A 148 12.50 -9.30 0.75
N GLN A 149 12.95 -8.19 1.32
CA GLN A 149 12.92 -7.90 2.75
C GLN A 149 11.73 -7.02 3.07
N ARG A 150 10.89 -7.41 4.01
CA ARG A 150 9.77 -6.59 4.46
C ARG A 150 10.25 -5.39 5.23
N LEU A 151 9.81 -4.21 4.79
CA LEU A 151 10.06 -2.94 5.47
C LEU A 151 8.91 -2.55 6.40
N THR A 152 7.68 -2.74 5.92
CA THR A 152 6.48 -2.41 6.70
C THR A 152 5.26 -3.12 6.12
N ASN A 153 4.19 -3.15 6.91
CA ASN A 153 2.86 -3.54 6.47
C ASN A 153 1.89 -2.37 6.68
N PHE A 154 0.77 -2.39 5.98
CA PHE A 154 -0.30 -1.43 6.14
C PHE A 154 -1.67 -2.13 6.22
N SER A 155 -2.60 -1.48 6.92
CA SER A 155 -4.01 -1.85 6.94
C SER A 155 -4.83 -0.56 7.00
N LEU A 156 -5.52 -0.25 5.93
CA LEU A 156 -6.16 1.04 5.71
C LEU A 156 -7.64 0.87 5.40
N ASP A 157 -8.45 1.84 5.87
CA ASP A 157 -9.86 1.99 5.56
C ASP A 157 -10.14 3.41 5.08
N SER A 158 -10.71 3.55 3.89
CA SER A 158 -10.99 4.85 3.29
C SER A 158 -11.96 5.72 4.09
N ARG A 159 -12.80 5.13 4.95
CA ARG A 159 -13.67 5.87 5.90
C ARG A 159 -12.87 6.56 6.99
N GLN A 160 -11.83 5.89 7.51
CA GLN A 160 -10.96 6.49 8.52
C GLN A 160 -10.16 7.63 7.91
N LEU A 161 -9.58 7.41 6.73
CA LEU A 161 -8.83 8.43 5.99
C LEU A 161 -9.68 9.68 5.63
N ALA A 162 -10.98 9.49 5.37
CA ALA A 162 -11.89 10.61 5.10
C ALA A 162 -12.17 11.47 6.35
N ARG A 163 -12.16 10.87 7.54
CA ARG A 163 -12.36 11.60 8.81
C ARG A 163 -11.16 12.45 9.19
N GLU A 164 -9.96 11.99 8.86
CA GLU A 164 -8.71 12.71 9.13
C GLU A 164 -8.50 13.91 8.21
N ARG A 165 -9.12 13.91 7.04
CA ARG A 165 -9.03 14.99 6.04
C ARG A 165 -10.40 15.67 5.87
N ILE A 166 -10.73 16.60 6.76
CA ILE A 166 -11.97 17.43 6.68
C ILE A 166 -11.88 18.49 5.55
N THR A 167 -11.10 18.30 4.52
CA THR A 167 -11.06 19.25 3.41
C THR A 167 -10.92 18.52 2.09
N SER A 168 -12.01 18.34 1.40
CA SER A 168 -12.11 18.51 -0.06
C SER A 168 -13.43 17.92 -0.55
N ALA A 169 -14.41 18.78 -0.72
CA ALA A 169 -15.61 18.49 -1.44
C ALA A 169 -15.30 18.29 -2.92
N SER A 170 -15.32 17.05 -3.36
CA SER A 170 -15.71 16.68 -4.72
C SER A 170 -16.55 15.42 -4.64
N ALA A 171 -17.75 15.58 -4.05
CA ALA A 171 -18.81 14.59 -4.13
C ALA A 171 -19.36 14.56 -5.57
N GLY A 172 -18.69 13.83 -6.43
CA GLY A 172 -19.09 13.60 -7.82
C GLY A 172 -19.13 12.12 -8.12
N ARG A 173 -20.23 11.71 -8.61
CA ARG A 173 -20.68 10.47 -9.30
C ARG A 173 -19.88 9.14 -9.26
N ASN A 174 -18.67 9.09 -8.69
CA ASN A 174 -17.85 7.89 -8.55
C ASN A 174 -17.19 7.83 -7.17
N GLU A 175 -18.00 7.90 -6.11
CA GLU A 175 -17.50 7.95 -4.73
C GLU A 175 -16.65 6.72 -4.36
N ILE A 176 -16.93 5.53 -4.94
CA ILE A 176 -16.12 4.33 -4.70
C ILE A 176 -14.72 4.45 -5.33
N ASN A 177 -14.62 5.07 -6.51
CA ASN A 177 -13.31 5.34 -7.13
C ASN A 177 -12.53 6.40 -6.35
N ALA A 178 -13.20 7.41 -5.82
CA ALA A 178 -12.58 8.39 -4.94
C ALA A 178 -12.11 7.76 -3.61
N ALA A 179 -12.87 6.80 -3.06
CA ALA A 179 -12.46 6.02 -1.89
C ALA A 179 -11.23 5.17 -2.18
N ALA A 180 -11.19 4.52 -3.35
CA ALA A 180 -10.04 3.75 -3.83
C ALA A 180 -8.79 4.64 -4.02
N ALA A 181 -8.94 5.79 -4.67
CA ALA A 181 -7.85 6.74 -4.88
C ALA A 181 -7.30 7.28 -3.54
N ARG A 182 -8.16 7.64 -2.57
CA ARG A 182 -7.72 8.06 -1.23
C ARG A 182 -6.86 6.98 -0.55
N LEU A 183 -7.26 5.72 -0.68
CA LEU A 183 -6.50 4.61 -0.13
C LEU A 183 -5.16 4.47 -0.84
N GLY A 184 -5.13 4.55 -2.17
CA GLY A 184 -3.90 4.55 -2.95
C GLY A 184 -2.95 5.67 -2.53
N HIS A 185 -3.46 6.89 -2.36
CA HIS A 185 -2.65 8.01 -1.87
C HIS A 185 -2.09 7.77 -0.46
N ALA A 186 -2.85 7.15 0.45
CA ALA A 186 -2.35 6.84 1.79
C ALA A 186 -1.24 5.79 1.75
N VAL A 187 -1.34 4.76 0.89
CA VAL A 187 -0.25 3.80 0.67
C VAL A 187 0.98 4.48 0.09
N ALA A 188 0.82 5.35 -0.92
CA ALA A 188 1.93 6.12 -1.48
C ALA A 188 2.61 7.01 -0.42
N GLN A 189 1.86 7.63 0.48
CA GLN A 189 2.44 8.38 1.60
C GLN A 189 3.28 7.48 2.52
N SER A 190 2.87 6.24 2.78
CA SER A 190 3.68 5.29 3.55
C SER A 190 5.01 4.98 2.86
N VAL A 191 5.01 4.85 1.52
CA VAL A 191 6.23 4.68 0.72
C VAL A 191 7.13 5.92 0.82
N LEU A 192 6.56 7.12 0.67
CA LEU A 192 7.30 8.39 0.78
C LEU A 192 7.87 8.61 2.18
N GLU A 193 7.20 8.11 3.22
CA GLU A 193 7.70 8.14 4.58
C GLU A 193 8.93 7.22 4.76
N ILE A 194 8.92 6.04 4.14
CA ILE A 194 10.10 5.16 4.09
C ILE A 194 11.24 5.89 3.36
N ALA A 195 10.96 6.49 2.22
CA ALA A 195 11.96 7.23 1.44
C ALA A 195 12.61 8.35 2.25
N ARG A 196 11.81 9.12 3.00
CA ARG A 196 12.31 10.18 3.91
C ARG A 196 13.18 9.62 5.02
N ARG A 197 12.75 8.54 5.68
CA ARG A 197 13.55 7.88 6.75
C ARG A 197 14.86 7.31 6.24
N GLN A 198 14.91 6.88 4.99
CA GLN A 198 16.11 6.36 4.34
C GLN A 198 16.93 7.46 3.65
N ASN A 199 16.52 8.73 3.74
CA ASN A 199 17.15 9.87 3.06
C ASN A 199 17.31 9.65 1.55
N TRP A 200 16.38 8.96 0.91
CA TRP A 200 16.41 8.83 -0.56
C TRP A 200 16.09 10.18 -1.20
N PRO A 201 16.96 10.69 -2.07
CA PRO A 201 16.66 11.94 -2.74
C PRO A 201 15.38 11.77 -3.56
N GLY A 202 14.46 12.73 -3.45
CA GLY A 202 13.42 12.90 -4.46
C GLY A 202 14.08 13.10 -5.81
N ALA A 203 13.41 12.80 -6.93
CA ALA A 203 13.96 13.20 -8.20
C ALA A 203 14.07 14.72 -8.19
N SER A 204 15.28 15.21 -8.37
CA SER A 204 15.51 16.62 -8.65
C SER A 204 14.80 16.93 -9.97
N HIS A 205 13.81 17.81 -9.94
CA HIS A 205 13.24 18.42 -11.12
C HIS A 205 14.25 19.36 -11.74
#